data_f2d7a1c3bdbc0de638e768ebc25b058f
#
_entry.id   f2d7a1c3bdbc0de638e768ebc25b058f
#
_cell.length_a   1.000
_cell.length_b   1.000
_cell.length_c   1.000
_cell.angle_alpha   90.00
_cell.angle_beta   90.00
_cell.angle_gamma   90.00
#
_symmetry.space_group_name_H-M   'P 1'
#
loop_
_entity.id
_entity.type
_entity.pdbx_description
1 polymer ?
#
loop_
_entity_poly.entity_id
_entity_poly.type
_entity_poly.pdbx_seq_one_letter_code
_entity_poly.pdbx_strand_id
1 'polypeptide(L)'
;MRFQVYSRKLVIMMYFVDFDRTAFDTDSFIEYLKTHPVAGQFSQLPEPELAVALNAAVADGTLSFAPGELSHFLYEDAGRFLRDKENGVMLITYGNEALQRAKVESALHGIPRISTIYTGEVRKGEYLAPHIGMYGQSPVFVDDSIIELETMMDTCPGVVIYEMRRDGGAGDGRWPTIDLLSKLSI
;
A
#
# COMPACT_ATOMS: atom_id res chain seq x y z
N MET A 1 -6.80 -39.02 33.62
CA MET A 1 -5.98 -38.62 32.46
C MET A 1 -6.51 -37.28 31.96
N ARG A 2 -5.78 -36.17 32.21
CA ARG A 2 -6.20 -34.81 31.74
C ARG A 2 -5.49 -34.58 30.43
N PHE A 3 -6.25 -34.50 29.34
CA PHE A 3 -5.73 -34.03 28.06
C PHE A 3 -5.57 -32.54 28.11
N GLN A 4 -4.33 -32.04 28.16
CA GLN A 4 -4.00 -30.63 27.98
C GLN A 4 -4.08 -30.32 26.47
N VAL A 5 -5.20 -29.73 26.07
CA VAL A 5 -5.36 -29.21 24.70
C VAL A 5 -4.50 -27.95 24.62
N TYR A 6 -3.30 -28.07 24.05
CA TYR A 6 -2.51 -26.91 23.64
C TYR A 6 -3.17 -26.32 22.39
N SER A 7 -4.01 -25.31 22.58
CA SER A 7 -4.42 -24.45 21.50
C SER A 7 -3.16 -23.72 21.01
N ARG A 8 -2.56 -24.19 19.92
CA ARG A 8 -1.58 -23.39 19.19
C ARG A 8 -2.35 -22.17 18.66
N LYS A 9 -2.19 -21.00 19.30
CA LYS A 9 -2.56 -19.74 18.70
C LYS A 9 -1.81 -19.68 17.36
N LEU A 10 -2.55 -19.75 16.26
CA LEU A 10 -2.00 -19.44 14.95
C LEU A 10 -1.53 -17.99 15.03
N VAL A 11 -0.24 -17.78 15.04
CA VAL A 11 0.33 -16.43 14.95
C VAL A 11 0.18 -16.04 13.49
N ILE A 12 -0.88 -15.30 13.17
CA ILE A 12 -1.05 -14.73 11.85
C ILE A 12 -0.05 -13.56 11.78
N MET A 13 0.92 -13.66 10.89
CA MET A 13 1.83 -12.56 10.62
C MET A 13 1.07 -11.49 9.85
N MET A 14 1.11 -10.25 10.35
CA MET A 14 0.47 -9.11 9.71
C MET A 14 1.46 -8.42 8.78
N TYR A 15 1.04 -8.17 7.54
CA TYR A 15 1.77 -7.40 6.55
C TYR A 15 1.07 -6.06 6.35
N PHE A 16 1.83 -4.98 6.45
CA PHE A 16 1.45 -3.64 5.99
C PHE A 16 2.17 -3.39 4.68
N VAL A 17 1.43 -3.29 3.62
CA VAL A 17 1.96 -3.10 2.27
C VAL A 17 1.55 -1.74 1.76
N ASP A 18 2.51 -0.93 1.38
CA ASP A 18 2.23 0.33 0.70
C ASP A 18 1.48 0.10 -0.62
N PHE A 19 0.71 1.11 -1.04
CA PHE A 19 -0.06 1.02 -2.26
C PHE A 19 0.72 1.54 -3.47
N ASP A 20 1.08 2.83 -3.48
CA ASP A 20 1.70 3.49 -4.62
C ASP A 20 3.13 2.99 -4.86
N ARG A 21 3.50 2.69 -6.11
CA ARG A 21 4.81 2.13 -6.51
C ARG A 21 5.22 0.82 -5.82
N THR A 22 4.42 0.36 -4.88
CA THR A 22 4.64 -0.92 -4.16
C THR A 22 3.66 -2.01 -4.62
N ALA A 23 2.36 -1.83 -4.43
CA ALA A 23 1.33 -2.73 -4.94
C ALA A 23 0.76 -2.29 -6.29
N PHE A 24 0.82 -1.01 -6.59
CA PHE A 24 0.19 -0.33 -7.72
C PHE A 24 1.24 0.43 -8.55
N ASP A 25 1.20 0.27 -9.87
CA ASP A 25 2.08 0.95 -10.83
C ASP A 25 1.62 2.40 -11.03
N THR A 26 2.05 3.26 -10.10
CA THR A 26 1.72 4.68 -10.09
C THR A 26 2.27 5.40 -11.31
N ASP A 27 3.41 5.00 -11.82
CA ASP A 27 4.03 5.68 -12.95
C ASP A 27 3.23 5.43 -14.23
N SER A 28 2.82 4.19 -14.49
CA SER A 28 1.91 3.87 -15.60
C SER A 28 0.52 4.51 -15.41
N PHE A 29 0.03 4.61 -14.18
CA PHE A 29 -1.21 5.31 -13.88
C PHE A 29 -1.12 6.80 -14.19
N ILE A 30 -0.01 7.49 -13.86
CA ILE A 30 0.20 8.89 -14.21
C ILE A 30 0.18 9.08 -15.73
N GLU A 31 0.80 8.18 -16.49
CA GLU A 31 0.75 8.23 -17.96
C GLU A 31 -0.68 8.02 -18.49
N TYR A 32 -1.43 7.09 -17.91
CA TYR A 32 -2.84 6.88 -18.25
C TYR A 32 -3.68 8.16 -18.02
N LEU A 33 -3.46 8.87 -16.92
CA LEU A 33 -4.20 10.09 -16.60
C LEU A 33 -4.03 11.18 -17.68
N LYS A 34 -2.91 11.22 -18.40
CA LYS A 34 -2.68 12.19 -19.51
C LYS A 34 -3.69 12.01 -20.64
N THR A 35 -4.19 10.81 -20.83
CA THR A 35 -5.18 10.48 -21.88
C THR A 35 -6.62 10.40 -21.36
N HIS A 36 -6.80 10.45 -20.05
CA HIS A 36 -8.12 10.36 -19.44
C HIS A 36 -8.94 11.65 -19.73
N PRO A 37 -10.22 11.54 -20.14
CA PRO A 37 -11.01 12.69 -20.60
C PRO A 37 -11.09 13.85 -19.60
N VAL A 38 -11.17 13.56 -18.31
CA VAL A 38 -11.23 14.58 -17.25
C VAL A 38 -9.84 14.87 -16.69
N ALA A 39 -9.07 13.84 -16.33
CA ALA A 39 -7.78 14.03 -15.68
C ALA A 39 -6.72 14.63 -16.61
N GLY A 40 -6.81 14.38 -17.92
CA GLY A 40 -5.88 14.89 -18.92
C GLY A 40 -5.73 16.42 -18.93
N GLN A 41 -6.75 17.17 -18.49
CA GLN A 41 -6.65 18.63 -18.35
C GLN A 41 -5.60 19.06 -17.29
N PHE A 42 -5.27 18.19 -16.34
CA PHE A 42 -4.27 18.46 -15.30
C PHE A 42 -2.88 17.92 -15.65
N SER A 43 -2.71 17.26 -16.80
CA SER A 43 -1.49 16.52 -17.17
C SER A 43 -0.22 17.36 -17.29
N GLN A 44 -0.33 18.68 -17.34
CA GLN A 44 0.80 19.60 -17.39
C GLN A 44 1.26 20.07 -16.00
N LEU A 45 0.54 19.71 -14.95
CA LEU A 45 0.90 20.08 -13.57
C LEU A 45 2.06 19.21 -13.08
N PRO A 46 2.99 19.78 -12.29
CA PRO A 46 3.96 18.98 -11.53
C PRO A 46 3.27 17.97 -10.60
N GLU A 47 3.94 16.86 -10.29
CA GLU A 47 3.33 15.75 -9.55
C GLU A 47 2.62 16.16 -8.24
N PRO A 48 3.17 17.03 -7.37
CA PRO A 48 2.45 17.47 -6.15
C PRO A 48 1.14 18.22 -6.46
N GLU A 49 1.15 19.12 -7.43
CA GLU A 49 -0.01 19.92 -7.83
C GLU A 49 -1.04 19.07 -8.57
N LEU A 50 -0.56 18.11 -9.38
CA LEU A 50 -1.40 17.12 -10.03
C LEU A 50 -2.19 16.30 -8.99
N ALA A 51 -1.52 15.80 -7.95
CA ALA A 51 -2.18 15.03 -6.90
C ALA A 51 -3.27 15.85 -6.18
N VAL A 52 -3.01 17.13 -5.90
CA VAL A 52 -4.00 18.05 -5.29
C VAL A 52 -5.20 18.28 -6.22
N ALA A 53 -4.94 18.54 -7.49
CA ALA A 53 -5.99 18.79 -8.48
C ALA A 53 -6.88 17.54 -8.69
N LEU A 54 -6.26 16.38 -8.80
CA LEU A 54 -6.98 15.09 -8.92
C LEU A 54 -7.82 14.79 -7.68
N ASN A 55 -7.26 15.03 -6.48
CA ASN A 55 -8.01 14.84 -5.23
C ASN A 55 -9.24 15.75 -5.17
N ALA A 56 -9.11 17.01 -5.57
CA ALA A 56 -10.25 17.93 -5.61
C ALA A 56 -11.31 17.44 -6.60
N ALA A 57 -10.89 17.02 -7.81
CA ALA A 57 -11.81 16.53 -8.84
C ALA A 57 -12.50 15.22 -8.43
N VAL A 58 -11.84 14.34 -7.66
CA VAL A 58 -12.46 13.15 -7.09
C VAL A 58 -13.43 13.54 -5.97
N ALA A 59 -13.04 14.44 -5.08
CA ALA A 59 -13.85 14.85 -3.94
C ALA A 59 -15.15 15.57 -4.36
N ASP A 60 -15.15 16.32 -5.45
CA ASP A 60 -16.34 16.99 -5.98
C ASP A 60 -17.15 16.14 -6.98
N GLY A 61 -16.67 14.92 -7.30
CA GLY A 61 -17.32 13.98 -8.20
C GLY A 61 -17.10 14.26 -9.70
N THR A 62 -16.26 15.23 -10.06
CA THR A 62 -15.89 15.54 -11.46
C THR A 62 -15.06 14.41 -12.07
N LEU A 63 -14.19 13.79 -11.26
CA LEU A 63 -13.40 12.62 -11.64
C LEU A 63 -13.84 11.40 -10.81
N SER A 64 -14.06 10.29 -11.49
CA SER A 64 -14.32 9.00 -10.85
C SER A 64 -13.72 7.88 -11.68
N PHE A 65 -13.38 6.78 -11.03
CA PHE A 65 -12.91 5.56 -11.69
C PHE A 65 -13.96 4.46 -11.53
N ALA A 66 -14.30 3.79 -12.63
CA ALA A 66 -15.24 2.68 -12.56
C ALA A 66 -14.66 1.50 -11.75
N PRO A 67 -15.50 0.64 -11.15
CA PRO A 67 -15.04 -0.57 -10.49
C PRO A 67 -14.18 -1.44 -11.43
N GLY A 68 -12.94 -1.71 -11.06
CA GLY A 68 -11.99 -2.51 -11.85
C GLY A 68 -11.26 -1.76 -12.96
N GLU A 69 -11.59 -0.51 -13.23
CA GLU A 69 -10.92 0.30 -14.26
C GLU A 69 -9.42 0.39 -14.04
N LEU A 70 -8.98 0.51 -12.80
CA LEU A 70 -7.58 0.61 -12.45
C LEU A 70 -6.92 -0.72 -12.07
N SER A 71 -7.63 -1.85 -12.19
CA SER A 71 -7.10 -3.16 -11.78
C SER A 71 -5.86 -3.61 -12.56
N HIS A 72 -5.70 -3.14 -13.80
CA HIS A 72 -4.56 -3.47 -14.65
C HIS A 72 -3.27 -2.73 -14.24
N PHE A 73 -3.35 -1.74 -13.34
CA PHE A 73 -2.18 -1.10 -12.73
C PHE A 73 -1.70 -1.82 -11.47
N LEU A 74 -2.44 -2.79 -10.92
CA LEU A 74 -1.90 -3.64 -9.87
C LEU A 74 -0.78 -4.52 -10.44
N TYR A 75 0.38 -4.53 -9.81
CA TYR A 75 1.39 -5.51 -10.15
C TYR A 75 0.84 -6.93 -9.97
N GLU A 76 1.15 -7.83 -10.91
CA GLU A 76 0.58 -9.18 -10.93
C GLU A 76 0.88 -9.96 -9.64
N ASP A 77 2.11 -9.85 -9.13
CA ASP A 77 2.53 -10.47 -7.87
C ASP A 77 1.82 -9.86 -6.67
N ALA A 78 1.56 -8.54 -6.67
CA ALA A 78 0.79 -7.87 -5.64
C ALA A 78 -0.66 -8.38 -5.61
N GLY A 79 -1.32 -8.45 -6.76
CA GLY A 79 -2.66 -8.98 -6.85
C GLY A 79 -2.78 -10.43 -6.37
N ARG A 80 -1.77 -11.27 -6.63
CA ARG A 80 -1.68 -12.64 -6.06
C ARG A 80 -1.45 -12.62 -4.56
N PHE A 81 -0.45 -11.89 -4.09
CA PHE A 81 -0.11 -11.79 -2.68
C PHE A 81 -1.31 -11.34 -1.83
N LEU A 82 -2.03 -10.31 -2.27
CA LEU A 82 -3.21 -9.79 -1.58
C LEU A 82 -4.31 -10.86 -1.46
N ARG A 83 -4.56 -11.65 -2.49
CA ARG A 83 -5.53 -12.75 -2.43
C ARG A 83 -5.09 -13.88 -1.51
N ASP A 84 -3.82 -14.28 -1.56
CA ASP A 84 -3.29 -15.41 -0.80
C ASP A 84 -3.17 -15.11 0.70
N LYS A 85 -2.96 -13.84 1.05
CA LYS A 85 -2.75 -13.37 2.44
C LYS A 85 -3.94 -12.59 3.01
N GLU A 86 -5.14 -12.71 2.45
CA GLU A 86 -6.31 -11.87 2.76
C GLU A 86 -6.58 -11.61 4.25
N ASN A 87 -6.25 -12.57 5.14
CA ASN A 87 -6.45 -12.45 6.59
C ASN A 87 -5.22 -11.92 7.35
N GLY A 88 -4.13 -11.65 6.66
CA GLY A 88 -2.86 -11.21 7.26
C GLY A 88 -2.23 -10.04 6.52
N VAL A 89 -2.96 -9.35 5.64
CA VAL A 89 -2.45 -8.19 4.92
C VAL A 89 -3.39 -6.99 5.07
N MET A 90 -2.80 -5.81 5.22
CA MET A 90 -3.46 -4.52 5.15
C MET A 90 -2.69 -3.64 4.17
N LEU A 91 -3.40 -2.99 3.27
CA LEU A 91 -2.80 -1.88 2.53
C LEU A 91 -2.71 -0.65 3.43
N ILE A 92 -1.66 0.12 3.26
CA ILE A 92 -1.49 1.40 3.93
C ILE A 92 -1.00 2.42 2.93
N THR A 93 -1.68 3.55 2.81
CA THR A 93 -1.34 4.57 1.83
C THR A 93 -1.33 5.96 2.46
N TYR A 94 -0.38 6.77 2.01
CA TYR A 94 -0.19 8.16 2.41
C TYR A 94 -0.69 9.09 1.31
N GLY A 95 -1.16 10.28 1.66
CA GLY A 95 -1.53 11.34 0.73
C GLY A 95 -3.03 11.65 0.70
N ASN A 96 -3.46 12.35 -0.32
CA ASN A 96 -4.81 12.88 -0.48
C ASN A 96 -5.89 11.79 -0.42
N GLU A 97 -6.67 11.73 0.65
CA GLU A 97 -7.54 10.59 0.98
C GLU A 97 -8.58 10.30 -0.10
N ALA A 98 -9.24 11.30 -0.67
CA ALA A 98 -10.27 11.05 -1.69
C ALA A 98 -9.69 10.38 -2.93
N LEU A 99 -8.54 10.86 -3.42
CA LEU A 99 -7.85 10.25 -4.54
C LEU A 99 -7.35 8.84 -4.22
N GLN A 100 -6.73 8.64 -3.06
CA GLN A 100 -6.23 7.32 -2.66
C GLN A 100 -7.36 6.32 -2.53
N ARG A 101 -8.48 6.71 -1.93
CA ARG A 101 -9.67 5.87 -1.80
C ARG A 101 -10.22 5.46 -3.17
N ALA A 102 -10.40 6.41 -4.08
CA ALA A 102 -10.90 6.11 -5.44
C ALA A 102 -9.97 5.17 -6.22
N LYS A 103 -8.65 5.36 -6.10
CA LYS A 103 -7.65 4.47 -6.72
C LYS A 103 -7.74 3.05 -6.16
N VAL A 104 -7.71 2.91 -4.83
CA VAL A 104 -7.75 1.61 -4.15
C VAL A 104 -9.05 0.87 -4.45
N GLU A 105 -10.21 1.53 -4.33
CA GLU A 105 -11.52 0.92 -4.58
C GLU A 105 -11.65 0.43 -6.02
N SER A 106 -11.17 1.20 -7.00
CA SER A 106 -11.17 0.79 -8.39
C SER A 106 -10.17 -0.33 -8.67
N ALA A 107 -8.94 -0.20 -8.18
CA ALA A 107 -7.87 -1.17 -8.46
C ALA A 107 -8.13 -2.53 -7.80
N LEU A 108 -8.66 -2.56 -6.58
CA LEU A 108 -8.92 -3.80 -5.83
C LEU A 108 -10.28 -4.42 -6.13
N HIS A 109 -11.04 -3.90 -7.09
CA HIS A 109 -12.33 -4.49 -7.43
C HIS A 109 -12.18 -5.98 -7.79
N GLY A 110 -12.90 -6.84 -7.07
CA GLY A 110 -12.79 -8.30 -7.24
C GLY A 110 -11.70 -8.98 -6.41
N ILE A 111 -10.94 -8.23 -5.60
CA ILE A 111 -10.07 -8.78 -4.54
C ILE A 111 -10.83 -8.62 -3.20
N PRO A 112 -11.38 -9.71 -2.64
CA PRO A 112 -12.21 -9.59 -1.44
C PRO A 112 -11.37 -9.32 -0.19
N ARG A 113 -11.96 -8.57 0.76
CA ARG A 113 -11.53 -8.47 2.16
C ARG A 113 -10.17 -7.83 2.44
N ILE A 114 -9.62 -7.03 1.54
CA ILE A 114 -8.42 -6.25 1.86
C ILE A 114 -8.81 -5.00 2.63
N SER A 115 -8.34 -4.92 3.88
CA SER A 115 -8.45 -3.70 4.68
C SER A 115 -7.41 -2.68 4.20
N THR A 116 -7.82 -1.43 4.09
CA THR A 116 -6.92 -0.33 3.71
C THR A 116 -6.92 0.75 4.77
N ILE A 117 -5.73 1.19 5.15
CA ILE A 117 -5.49 2.34 6.02
C ILE A 117 -5.12 3.53 5.14
N TYR A 118 -5.88 4.60 5.26
CA TYR A 118 -5.61 5.89 4.62
C TYR A 118 -5.06 6.82 5.69
N THR A 119 -3.78 7.16 5.64
CA THR A 119 -3.14 7.97 6.69
C THR A 119 -3.29 9.47 6.47
N GLY A 120 -3.81 9.87 5.30
CA GLY A 120 -3.84 11.29 4.93
C GLY A 120 -2.44 11.87 4.87
N GLU A 121 -2.20 12.96 5.58
CA GLU A 121 -0.89 13.63 5.65
C GLU A 121 -0.03 13.17 6.83
N VAL A 122 -0.48 12.17 7.61
CA VAL A 122 0.27 11.60 8.72
C VAL A 122 1.18 10.49 8.20
N ARG A 123 2.46 10.51 8.56
CA ARG A 123 3.41 9.46 8.19
C ARG A 123 2.94 8.10 8.68
N LYS A 124 3.14 7.06 7.86
CA LYS A 124 2.63 5.71 8.14
C LYS A 124 3.10 5.15 9.48
N GLY A 125 4.39 5.36 9.80
CA GLY A 125 4.95 4.94 11.07
C GLY A 125 4.29 5.66 12.27
N GLU A 126 4.10 6.97 12.20
CA GLU A 126 3.42 7.76 13.23
C GLU A 126 1.96 7.32 13.40
N TYR A 127 1.28 7.03 12.28
CA TYR A 127 -0.11 6.56 12.30
C TYR A 127 -0.24 5.20 12.98
N LEU A 128 0.68 4.26 12.70
CA LEU A 128 0.64 2.91 13.24
C LEU A 128 1.17 2.79 14.66
N ALA A 129 2.09 3.65 15.09
CA ALA A 129 2.77 3.55 16.36
C ALA A 129 1.84 3.31 17.58
N PRO A 130 0.70 4.01 17.73
CA PRO A 130 -0.21 3.79 18.87
C PRO A 130 -0.88 2.41 18.86
N HIS A 131 -0.90 1.72 17.71
CA HIS A 131 -1.67 0.51 17.49
C HIS A 131 -0.83 -0.71 17.12
N ILE A 132 0.46 -0.54 16.83
CA ILE A 132 1.31 -1.58 16.25
C ILE A 132 1.34 -2.87 17.10
N GLY A 133 1.29 -2.75 18.41
CA GLY A 133 1.25 -3.90 19.32
C GLY A 133 0.00 -4.78 19.21
N MET A 134 -1.06 -4.31 18.56
CA MET A 134 -2.28 -5.07 18.31
C MET A 134 -2.13 -6.07 17.14
N TYR A 135 -1.10 -5.89 16.30
CA TYR A 135 -0.89 -6.65 15.08
C TYR A 135 0.11 -7.81 15.21
N GLY A 136 0.43 -8.21 16.45
CA GLY A 136 1.30 -9.35 16.72
C GLY A 136 2.74 -8.96 17.08
N GLN A 137 3.63 -9.96 17.13
CA GLN A 137 4.96 -9.75 17.69
C GLN A 137 5.98 -9.18 16.71
N SER A 138 5.78 -9.34 15.40
CA SER A 138 6.72 -8.87 14.37
C SER A 138 5.99 -8.63 13.06
N PRO A 139 5.12 -7.61 13.01
CA PRO A 139 4.48 -7.26 11.74
C PRO A 139 5.53 -6.86 10.71
N VAL A 140 5.20 -7.08 9.45
CA VAL A 140 6.06 -6.75 8.30
C VAL A 140 5.55 -5.47 7.66
N PHE A 141 6.43 -4.55 7.34
CA PHE A 141 6.14 -3.33 6.59
C PHE A 141 6.95 -3.29 5.30
N VAL A 142 6.28 -2.97 4.20
CA VAL A 142 6.89 -2.92 2.85
C VAL A 142 6.50 -1.62 2.18
N ASP A 143 7.49 -0.86 1.75
CA ASP A 143 7.31 0.46 1.14
C ASP A 143 8.45 0.77 0.17
N ASP A 144 8.22 1.60 -0.85
CA ASP A 144 9.26 2.12 -1.74
C ASP A 144 9.87 3.44 -1.26
N SER A 145 9.18 4.13 -0.35
CA SER A 145 9.56 5.43 0.17
C SER A 145 10.52 5.32 1.35
N ILE A 146 11.76 5.76 1.16
CA ILE A 146 12.79 5.81 2.21
C ILE A 146 12.28 6.57 3.45
N ILE A 147 11.56 7.66 3.27
CA ILE A 147 11.04 8.48 4.37
C ILE A 147 10.03 7.69 5.21
N GLU A 148 9.16 6.89 4.58
CA GLU A 148 8.20 6.06 5.30
C GLU A 148 8.89 4.89 6.02
N LEU A 149 9.93 4.28 5.41
CA LEU A 149 10.75 3.25 6.05
C LEU A 149 11.48 3.79 7.29
N GLU A 150 12.09 4.98 7.18
CA GLU A 150 12.75 5.67 8.31
C GLU A 150 11.77 5.95 9.44
N THR A 151 10.62 6.55 9.11
CA THR A 151 9.60 6.87 10.12
C THR A 151 9.07 5.59 10.80
N MET A 152 8.88 4.52 10.02
CA MET A 152 8.46 3.23 10.59
C MET A 152 9.51 2.66 11.55
N MET A 153 10.78 2.69 11.16
CA MET A 153 11.88 2.23 12.01
C MET A 153 11.95 3.00 13.34
N ASP A 154 11.77 4.32 13.26
CA ASP A 154 11.92 5.19 14.44
C ASP A 154 10.73 5.10 15.41
N THR A 155 9.51 4.88 14.86
CA THR A 155 8.28 4.96 15.68
C THR A 155 7.69 3.61 16.04
N CYS A 156 8.02 2.54 15.31
CA CYS A 156 7.44 1.20 15.47
C CYS A 156 8.53 0.14 15.71
N PRO A 157 9.21 0.13 16.85
CA PRO A 157 10.24 -0.86 17.13
C PRO A 157 9.67 -2.28 17.09
N GLY A 158 10.38 -3.20 16.45
CA GLY A 158 9.98 -4.60 16.29
C GLY A 158 9.22 -4.92 15.01
N VAL A 159 8.94 -3.93 14.18
CA VAL A 159 8.44 -4.13 12.80
C VAL A 159 9.61 -4.61 11.93
N VAL A 160 9.36 -5.63 11.11
CA VAL A 160 10.32 -6.10 10.10
C VAL A 160 10.09 -5.27 8.83
N ILE A 161 11.12 -4.56 8.39
CA ILE A 161 11.03 -3.58 7.29
C ILE A 161 11.68 -4.15 6.04
N TYR A 162 11.00 -3.99 4.90
CA TYR A 162 11.53 -4.26 3.55
C TYR A 162 11.38 -3.04 2.66
N GLU A 163 12.45 -2.72 1.93
CA GLU A 163 12.42 -1.73 0.86
C GLU A 163 11.94 -2.38 -0.46
N MET A 164 10.88 -1.84 -1.04
CA MET A 164 10.40 -2.27 -2.36
C MET A 164 11.13 -1.52 -3.48
N ARG A 165 11.67 -2.27 -4.45
CA ARG A 165 12.34 -1.72 -5.64
C ARG A 165 11.84 -2.42 -6.90
N ARG A 166 10.73 -1.93 -7.43
CA ARG A 166 10.07 -2.50 -8.62
C ARG A 166 10.95 -2.46 -9.88
N ASP A 167 11.92 -1.58 -9.92
CA ASP A 167 12.93 -1.49 -10.98
C ASP A 167 14.04 -2.55 -10.88
N GLY A 168 14.06 -3.36 -9.83
CA GLY A 168 15.09 -4.33 -9.53
C GLY A 168 16.43 -3.70 -9.13
N GLY A 169 16.44 -2.39 -8.87
CA GLY A 169 17.61 -1.64 -8.42
C GLY A 169 18.09 -2.07 -7.04
N ALA A 170 19.33 -1.74 -6.73
CA ALA A 170 19.84 -1.86 -5.37
C ALA A 170 19.12 -0.83 -4.48
N GLY A 171 18.66 -1.28 -3.29
CA GLY A 171 18.16 -0.38 -2.26
C GLY A 171 19.28 0.45 -1.64
N ASP A 172 18.93 1.27 -0.65
CA ASP A 172 19.91 2.10 0.04
C ASP A 172 20.85 1.31 0.99
N GLY A 173 20.58 0.01 1.16
CA GLY A 173 21.43 -0.92 1.93
C GLY A 173 21.12 -0.95 3.43
N ARG A 174 20.18 -0.17 3.93
CA ARG A 174 19.75 -0.16 5.34
C ARG A 174 18.74 -1.27 5.65
N TRP A 175 17.90 -1.63 4.66
CA TRP A 175 16.89 -2.67 4.78
C TRP A 175 17.05 -3.75 3.72
N PRO A 176 16.54 -4.96 3.97
CA PRO A 176 16.39 -5.96 2.92
C PRO A 176 15.55 -5.41 1.77
N THR A 177 16.07 -5.53 0.56
CA THR A 177 15.40 -5.05 -0.66
C THR A 177 14.70 -6.20 -1.37
N ILE A 178 13.47 -5.97 -1.79
CA ILE A 178 12.68 -6.89 -2.62
C ILE A 178 12.14 -6.16 -3.84
N ASP A 179 11.95 -6.87 -4.93
CA ASP A 179 11.34 -6.39 -6.18
C ASP A 179 9.94 -6.98 -6.41
N LEU A 180 9.60 -8.06 -5.68
CA LEU A 180 8.32 -8.76 -5.73
C LEU A 180 7.82 -9.06 -4.32
N LEU A 181 6.52 -8.86 -4.07
CA LEU A 181 5.88 -9.22 -2.80
C LEU A 181 5.89 -10.73 -2.55
N SER A 182 5.95 -11.55 -3.60
CA SER A 182 6.09 -13.01 -3.48
C SER A 182 7.40 -13.45 -2.83
N LYS A 183 8.41 -12.57 -2.74
CA LYS A 183 9.65 -12.82 -1.99
C LYS A 183 9.50 -12.69 -0.48
N LEU A 184 8.38 -12.16 0.01
CA LEU A 184 8.00 -12.18 1.42
C LEU A 184 7.53 -13.59 1.82
N SER A 185 8.35 -14.59 1.57
CA SER A 185 8.10 -15.96 2.03
C SER A 185 8.58 -16.09 3.47
N ILE A 186 7.65 -16.37 4.35
CA ILE A 186 7.91 -16.82 5.72
C ILE A 186 7.22 -18.17 5.89
#